data_e491426ab8975f8073b42fcb71e8bb50
#
_entry.id   e491426ab8975f8073b42fcb71e8bb50
#
_cell.length_a   1.000
_cell.length_b   1.000
_cell.length_c   1.000
_cell.angle_alpha   90.00
_cell.angle_beta   90.00
_cell.angle_gamma   90.00
#
_symmetry.space_group_name_H-M   'P 1'
#
loop_
_entity.id
_entity.type
_entity.pdbx_description
1 polymer ?
#
loop_
_entity_poly.entity_id
_entity_poly.type
_entity_poly.pdbx_seq_one_letter_code
_entity_poly.pdbx_strand_id
1 'polypeptide(L)'
;MDRPRIFLLTLLMSAFIGASCSNSLFKVKPATELPPLPGNSRTTEAGPVAFVVAPLLSDEETQELFEVNLPVAGVLPVRMQMNFQSGAPIELKRARFKVLDSQSREWKLLSPKQAVSRIMKANGMTLYNPHAKKQFESDLTAYGLDIKTVLDSAQPKRSGFLFFQTPDKRAVDSSQKLTLAVERLPQPVTIALN
;
A
#
# COMPACT_ATOMS: atom_id res chain seq x y z
N MET A 1 23.31 -5.99 69.10
CA MET A 1 21.89 -5.82 68.69
C MET A 1 21.86 -4.81 67.57
N ASP A 2 21.89 -5.26 66.31
CA ASP A 2 21.58 -4.45 65.11
C ASP A 2 21.40 -5.32 63.90
N ARG A 3 20.20 -5.61 63.58
CA ARG A 3 19.70 -6.00 62.24
C ARG A 3 18.48 -5.10 62.02
N PRO A 4 18.27 -4.47 60.88
CA PRO A 4 18.08 -5.03 59.55
C PRO A 4 18.52 -4.05 58.41
N ARG A 5 19.38 -4.45 57.56
CA ARG A 5 19.71 -3.67 56.34
C ARG A 5 19.79 -4.54 55.05
N ILE A 6 19.23 -5.73 55.05
CA ILE A 6 19.37 -6.68 53.90
C ILE A 6 18.11 -6.82 53.06
N PHE A 7 16.99 -6.14 53.38
CA PHE A 7 15.70 -6.33 52.67
C PHE A 7 15.38 -5.30 51.59
N LEU A 8 16.31 -4.37 51.27
CA LEU A 8 16.00 -3.30 50.27
C LEU A 8 16.71 -3.46 48.94
N LEU A 9 17.45 -4.52 48.67
CA LEU A 9 18.23 -4.69 47.44
C LEU A 9 17.63 -5.70 46.45
N THR A 10 16.55 -6.37 46.81
CA THR A 10 15.94 -7.43 46.00
C THR A 10 14.72 -6.96 45.18
N LEU A 11 14.32 -5.69 45.26
CA LEU A 11 13.12 -5.18 44.59
C LEU A 11 13.40 -4.30 43.35
N LEU A 12 14.67 -4.15 42.96
CA LEU A 12 15.04 -3.30 41.81
C LEU A 12 15.44 -4.07 40.56
N MET A 13 15.25 -5.38 40.50
CA MET A 13 15.70 -6.22 39.39
C MET A 13 14.57 -6.84 38.57
N SER A 14 13.34 -6.37 38.69
CA SER A 14 12.18 -6.95 37.99
C SER A 14 11.51 -6.05 36.97
N ALA A 15 12.14 -4.98 36.51
CA ALA A 15 11.55 -4.03 35.55
C ALA A 15 12.19 -4.05 34.13
N PHE A 16 12.95 -5.09 33.80
CA PHE A 16 13.38 -5.29 32.39
C PHE A 16 12.55 -6.39 31.72
N ILE A 17 11.23 -6.25 31.77
CA ILE A 17 10.36 -7.11 30.98
C ILE A 17 10.16 -6.44 29.61
N GLY A 18 11.01 -6.85 28.66
CA GLY A 18 10.59 -7.17 27.30
C GLY A 18 9.87 -6.07 26.52
N ALA A 19 10.59 -5.01 26.11
CA ALA A 19 10.29 -4.43 24.82
C ALA A 19 10.66 -5.51 23.77
N SER A 20 9.76 -6.48 23.55
CA SER A 20 9.79 -7.36 22.42
C SER A 20 9.58 -6.48 21.19
N CYS A 21 10.68 -5.95 20.63
CA CYS A 21 10.68 -5.36 19.32
C CYS A 21 10.26 -6.47 18.34
N SER A 22 8.98 -6.59 18.07
CA SER A 22 8.51 -7.39 16.95
C SER A 22 8.94 -6.65 15.68
N ASN A 23 10.17 -6.89 15.23
CA ASN A 23 10.62 -6.35 13.97
C ASN A 23 9.67 -6.84 12.89
N SER A 24 9.12 -5.89 12.11
CA SER A 24 8.38 -6.21 10.89
C SER A 24 9.27 -7.06 9.97
N LEU A 25 8.64 -7.87 9.10
CA LEU A 25 9.37 -8.62 8.06
C LEU A 25 10.12 -7.66 7.12
N PHE A 26 9.55 -6.51 6.88
CA PHE A 26 10.10 -5.43 6.06
C PHE A 26 9.82 -4.11 6.79
N LYS A 27 10.76 -3.18 6.71
CA LYS A 27 10.60 -1.84 7.31
C LYS A 27 9.90 -0.93 6.31
N VAL A 28 8.59 -0.97 6.31
CA VAL A 28 7.78 -0.08 5.48
C VAL A 28 7.88 1.34 6.06
N LYS A 29 8.20 2.34 5.23
CA LYS A 29 8.19 3.74 5.66
C LYS A 29 6.79 4.11 6.18
N PRO A 30 6.65 4.95 7.21
CA PRO A 30 5.34 5.42 7.63
C PRO A 30 4.60 6.15 6.51
N ALA A 31 3.30 5.95 6.39
CA ALA A 31 2.49 6.61 5.34
C ALA A 31 2.54 8.14 5.40
N THR A 32 2.88 8.71 6.57
CA THR A 32 3.10 10.14 6.79
C THR A 32 4.42 10.65 6.19
N GLU A 33 5.36 9.76 5.89
CA GLU A 33 6.69 10.07 5.34
C GLU A 33 6.77 9.78 3.83
N LEU A 34 5.63 9.58 3.19
CA LEU A 34 5.59 9.39 1.74
C LEU A 34 6.17 10.62 1.03
N PRO A 35 7.15 10.42 0.12
CA PRO A 35 7.66 11.51 -0.69
C PRO A 35 6.53 12.11 -1.55
N PRO A 36 6.70 13.30 -2.09
CA PRO A 36 5.79 13.84 -3.10
C PRO A 36 5.54 12.84 -4.24
N LEU A 37 4.44 13.00 -4.96
CA LEU A 37 4.21 12.19 -6.15
C LEU A 37 5.35 12.40 -7.14
N PRO A 38 5.88 11.33 -7.76
CA PRO A 38 6.99 11.44 -8.70
C PRO A 38 6.60 12.26 -9.94
N GLY A 39 7.60 12.85 -10.59
CA GLY A 39 7.39 13.73 -11.75
C GLY A 39 6.77 13.05 -12.98
N ASN A 40 6.79 11.71 -13.03
CA ASN A 40 6.12 10.91 -14.07
C ASN A 40 4.63 10.65 -13.75
N SER A 41 4.07 11.25 -12.71
CA SER A 41 2.66 11.10 -12.39
C SER A 41 1.77 11.63 -13.51
N ARG A 42 0.64 10.94 -13.74
CA ARG A 42 -0.37 11.32 -14.73
C ARG A 42 -1.55 11.96 -14.03
N THR A 43 -1.97 13.11 -14.56
CA THR A 43 -3.15 13.81 -14.07
C THR A 43 -4.26 13.71 -15.11
N THR A 44 -5.48 13.45 -14.66
CA THR A 44 -6.67 13.44 -15.51
C THR A 44 -7.91 13.84 -14.70
N GLU A 45 -8.93 14.30 -15.37
CA GLU A 45 -10.19 14.66 -14.75
C GLU A 45 -11.33 13.80 -15.31
N ALA A 46 -12.25 13.42 -14.44
CA ALA A 46 -13.43 12.65 -14.80
C ALA A 46 -14.63 13.14 -13.99
N GLY A 47 -15.40 14.02 -14.58
CA GLY A 47 -16.51 14.69 -13.93
C GLY A 47 -16.05 15.47 -12.69
N PRO A 48 -16.61 15.15 -11.49
CA PRO A 48 -16.31 15.89 -10.28
C PRO A 48 -14.98 15.50 -9.61
N VAL A 49 -14.15 14.68 -10.22
CA VAL A 49 -12.90 14.18 -9.61
C VAL A 49 -11.69 14.40 -10.51
N ALA A 50 -10.66 15.00 -9.94
CA ALA A 50 -9.33 15.00 -10.51
C ALA A 50 -8.51 13.86 -9.91
N PHE A 51 -7.85 13.11 -10.79
CA PHE A 51 -6.99 11.98 -10.44
C PHE A 51 -5.53 12.34 -10.70
N VAL A 52 -4.66 12.00 -9.76
CA VAL A 52 -3.21 11.97 -9.97
C VAL A 52 -2.75 10.56 -9.68
N VAL A 53 -2.08 9.94 -10.65
CA VAL A 53 -1.72 8.53 -10.59
C VAL A 53 -0.24 8.35 -10.93
N ALA A 54 0.46 7.55 -10.13
CA ALA A 54 1.85 7.20 -10.32
C ALA A 54 2.05 5.71 -10.05
N PRO A 55 2.35 4.89 -11.07
CA PRO A 55 2.78 3.52 -10.86
C PRO A 55 4.22 3.50 -10.35
N LEU A 56 4.54 2.59 -9.44
CA LEU A 56 5.92 2.29 -9.05
C LEU A 56 6.39 1.10 -9.88
N LEU A 57 7.12 1.38 -10.95
CA LEU A 57 7.55 0.38 -11.92
C LEU A 57 8.97 -0.08 -11.70
N SER A 58 9.78 0.68 -10.96
CA SER A 58 11.15 0.33 -10.67
C SER A 58 11.31 -0.40 -9.33
N ASP A 59 12.36 -1.20 -9.27
CA ASP A 59 12.74 -1.92 -8.06
C ASP A 59 13.17 -0.95 -6.96
N GLU A 60 13.88 0.11 -7.33
CA GLU A 60 14.39 1.12 -6.42
C GLU A 60 13.26 1.85 -5.70
N GLU A 61 12.22 2.27 -6.44
CA GLU A 61 11.07 2.98 -5.86
C GLU A 61 10.35 2.12 -4.80
N THR A 62 10.18 0.82 -5.10
CA THR A 62 9.50 -0.09 -4.16
C THR A 62 10.41 -0.50 -3.00
N GLN A 63 11.71 -0.68 -3.26
CA GLN A 63 12.70 -0.94 -2.22
C GLN A 63 12.80 0.22 -1.24
N GLU A 64 12.77 1.45 -1.74
CA GLU A 64 12.83 2.64 -0.87
C GLU A 64 11.62 2.76 0.06
N LEU A 65 10.41 2.44 -0.40
CA LEU A 65 9.19 2.61 0.37
C LEU A 65 8.84 1.40 1.24
N PHE A 66 9.11 0.19 0.76
CA PHE A 66 8.61 -1.05 1.35
C PHE A 66 9.72 -2.00 1.81
N GLU A 67 11.00 -1.66 1.59
CA GLU A 67 12.17 -2.54 1.78
C GLU A 67 12.04 -3.89 1.06
N VAL A 68 11.20 -3.96 0.06
CA VAL A 68 10.96 -5.18 -0.73
C VAL A 68 10.64 -4.84 -2.18
N ASN A 69 11.14 -5.67 -3.08
CA ASN A 69 10.90 -5.53 -4.51
C ASN A 69 9.52 -6.10 -4.88
N LEU A 70 8.51 -5.23 -5.01
CA LEU A 70 7.17 -5.62 -5.38
C LEU A 70 7.04 -6.01 -6.86
N PRO A 71 7.65 -5.28 -7.82
CA PRO A 71 7.63 -5.66 -9.23
C PRO A 71 8.14 -7.07 -9.48
N VAL A 72 9.24 -7.49 -8.88
CA VAL A 72 9.76 -8.88 -8.98
C VAL A 72 8.78 -9.90 -8.41
N ALA A 73 8.04 -9.53 -7.36
CA ALA A 73 6.98 -10.38 -6.84
C ALA A 73 5.73 -10.45 -7.75
N GLY A 74 5.72 -9.74 -8.88
CA GLY A 74 4.56 -9.62 -9.76
C GLY A 74 3.44 -8.77 -9.16
N VAL A 75 3.80 -7.80 -8.33
CA VAL A 75 2.87 -6.86 -7.70
C VAL A 75 3.22 -5.45 -8.14
N LEU A 76 2.30 -4.77 -8.80
CA LEU A 76 2.41 -3.36 -9.19
C LEU A 76 1.71 -2.48 -8.16
N PRO A 77 2.44 -1.69 -7.38
CA PRO A 77 1.83 -0.62 -6.59
C PRO A 77 1.52 0.57 -7.49
N VAL A 78 0.30 1.04 -7.42
CA VAL A 78 -0.14 2.27 -8.12
C VAL A 78 -0.55 3.27 -7.06
N ARG A 79 0.22 4.33 -6.90
CA ARG A 79 -0.12 5.44 -6.01
C ARG A 79 -1.18 6.29 -6.68
N MET A 80 -2.26 6.56 -5.97
CA MET A 80 -3.38 7.36 -6.47
C MET A 80 -3.73 8.46 -5.49
N GLN A 81 -4.01 9.63 -6.03
CA GLN A 81 -4.65 10.72 -5.32
C GLN A 81 -5.92 11.11 -6.10
N MET A 82 -7.00 11.26 -5.38
CA MET A 82 -8.28 11.76 -5.89
C MET A 82 -8.63 13.06 -5.18
N ASN A 83 -9.01 14.06 -5.96
CA ASN A 83 -9.44 15.36 -5.45
C ASN A 83 -10.86 15.62 -5.97
N PHE A 84 -11.80 15.74 -5.04
CA PHE A 84 -13.18 16.15 -5.36
C PHE A 84 -13.19 17.64 -5.69
N GLN A 85 -13.78 17.99 -6.81
CA GLN A 85 -13.86 19.38 -7.28
C GLN A 85 -15.23 19.99 -6.97
N SER A 86 -16.31 19.34 -7.39
CA SER A 86 -17.68 19.83 -7.20
C SER A 86 -18.70 18.73 -7.54
N GLY A 87 -19.97 18.95 -7.17
CA GLY A 87 -21.06 18.06 -7.55
C GLY A 87 -21.60 17.19 -6.42
N ALA A 88 -22.22 16.07 -6.77
CA ALA A 88 -22.76 15.13 -5.80
C ALA A 88 -21.67 14.27 -5.16
N PRO A 89 -21.81 13.89 -3.87
CA PRO A 89 -20.89 12.97 -3.20
C PRO A 89 -20.72 11.65 -3.96
N ILE A 90 -19.51 11.10 -3.93
CA ILE A 90 -19.14 9.89 -4.68
C ILE A 90 -18.86 8.75 -3.72
N GLU A 91 -19.61 7.67 -3.84
CA GLU A 91 -19.39 6.44 -3.08
C GLU A 91 -18.26 5.61 -3.71
N LEU A 92 -17.04 5.78 -3.21
CA LEU A 92 -15.85 5.08 -3.72
C LEU A 92 -15.93 3.56 -3.59
N LYS A 93 -16.73 3.05 -2.64
CA LYS A 93 -16.96 1.58 -2.49
C LYS A 93 -17.58 0.92 -3.71
N ARG A 94 -18.21 1.71 -4.60
CA ARG A 94 -18.80 1.24 -5.86
C ARG A 94 -17.81 1.26 -7.01
N ALA A 95 -16.73 2.04 -6.89
CA ALA A 95 -15.72 2.14 -7.92
C ALA A 95 -15.03 0.79 -8.14
N ARG A 96 -14.70 0.50 -9.39
CA ARG A 96 -13.93 -0.66 -9.78
C ARG A 96 -12.64 -0.22 -10.43
N PHE A 97 -11.53 -0.62 -9.84
CA PHE A 97 -10.18 -0.30 -10.31
C PHE A 97 -9.59 -1.52 -11.01
N LYS A 98 -9.08 -1.33 -12.22
CA LYS A 98 -8.48 -2.37 -13.05
C LYS A 98 -7.22 -1.85 -13.70
N VAL A 99 -6.18 -2.65 -13.74
CA VAL A 99 -5.06 -2.42 -14.67
C VAL A 99 -5.23 -3.37 -15.85
N LEU A 100 -5.06 -2.82 -17.04
CA LEU A 100 -5.06 -3.57 -18.30
C LEU A 100 -3.68 -3.46 -18.92
N ASP A 101 -3.17 -4.56 -19.47
CA ASP A 101 -1.94 -4.58 -20.23
C ASP A 101 -2.21 -4.40 -21.74
N SER A 102 -1.14 -4.37 -22.53
CA SER A 102 -1.20 -4.22 -24.00
C SER A 102 -1.99 -5.32 -24.71
N GLN A 103 -2.24 -6.45 -24.04
CA GLN A 103 -3.07 -7.57 -24.51
C GLN A 103 -4.50 -7.51 -23.95
N SER A 104 -4.88 -6.41 -23.32
CA SER A 104 -6.17 -6.23 -22.65
C SER A 104 -6.44 -7.24 -21.51
N ARG A 105 -5.41 -7.86 -20.95
CA ARG A 105 -5.57 -8.75 -19.82
C ARG A 105 -5.75 -7.91 -18.53
N GLU A 106 -6.78 -8.25 -17.77
CA GLU A 106 -7.07 -7.56 -16.51
C GLU A 106 -6.15 -8.10 -15.40
N TRP A 107 -5.46 -7.19 -14.71
CA TRP A 107 -4.65 -7.49 -13.55
C TRP A 107 -5.51 -7.47 -12.28
N LYS A 108 -5.32 -8.46 -11.44
CA LYS A 108 -6.11 -8.61 -10.21
C LYS A 108 -5.74 -7.55 -9.17
N LEU A 109 -6.73 -6.77 -8.72
CA LEU A 109 -6.58 -5.92 -7.54
C LEU A 109 -6.47 -6.81 -6.29
N LEU A 110 -5.42 -6.61 -5.51
CA LEU A 110 -5.14 -7.33 -4.27
C LEU A 110 -5.56 -6.52 -3.05
N SER A 111 -6.13 -7.18 -2.06
CA SER A 111 -6.15 -6.60 -0.72
C SER A 111 -4.74 -6.56 -0.12
N PRO A 112 -4.45 -5.70 0.87
CA PRO A 112 -3.14 -5.68 1.54
C PRO A 112 -2.69 -7.07 2.02
N LYS A 113 -3.58 -7.85 2.63
CA LYS A 113 -3.30 -9.23 3.05
C LYS A 113 -2.91 -10.15 1.89
N GLN A 114 -3.57 -10.01 0.74
CA GLN A 114 -3.23 -10.79 -0.46
C GLN A 114 -1.88 -10.36 -1.03
N ALA A 115 -1.59 -9.04 -1.04
CA ALA A 115 -0.31 -8.50 -1.47
C ALA A 115 0.83 -9.04 -0.60
N VAL A 116 0.72 -8.96 0.73
CA VAL A 116 1.70 -9.56 1.67
C VAL A 116 1.92 -11.04 1.39
N SER A 117 0.85 -11.81 1.27
CA SER A 117 0.97 -13.25 1.00
C SER A 117 1.68 -13.54 -0.33
N ARG A 118 1.45 -12.70 -1.34
CA ARG A 118 2.10 -12.82 -2.64
C ARG A 118 3.58 -12.48 -2.57
N ILE A 119 3.92 -11.37 -1.88
CA ILE A 119 5.29 -10.91 -1.66
C ILE A 119 6.10 -11.97 -0.92
N MET A 120 5.59 -12.49 0.19
CA MET A 120 6.24 -13.53 0.98
C MET A 120 6.51 -14.79 0.14
N LYS A 121 5.52 -15.23 -0.64
CA LYS A 121 5.67 -16.40 -1.53
C LYS A 121 6.74 -16.17 -2.58
N ALA A 122 6.79 -15.00 -3.20
CA ALA A 122 7.78 -14.67 -4.23
C ALA A 122 9.20 -14.63 -3.67
N ASN A 123 9.37 -14.21 -2.42
CA ASN A 123 10.65 -14.19 -1.73
C ASN A 123 11.02 -15.50 -1.02
N GLY A 124 10.28 -16.60 -1.25
CA GLY A 124 10.56 -17.90 -0.65
C GLY A 124 10.39 -17.95 0.87
N MET A 125 9.66 -17.01 1.45
CA MET A 125 9.49 -16.90 2.90
C MET A 125 8.45 -17.90 3.39
N THR A 126 8.89 -19.08 3.81
CA THR A 126 8.04 -20.15 4.35
C THR A 126 7.97 -20.15 5.86
N LEU A 127 9.08 -19.79 6.53
CA LEU A 127 9.17 -19.67 7.99
C LEU A 127 9.22 -18.20 8.37
N TYR A 128 8.27 -17.74 9.16
CA TYR A 128 8.19 -16.34 9.59
C TYR A 128 7.51 -16.24 10.96
N ASN A 129 7.84 -15.16 11.67
CA ASN A 129 7.13 -14.81 12.89
C ASN A 129 5.72 -14.29 12.53
N PRO A 130 4.63 -14.91 13.04
CA PRO A 130 3.27 -14.47 12.75
C PRO A 130 2.99 -13.00 13.13
N HIS A 131 3.64 -12.49 14.18
CA HIS A 131 3.52 -11.08 14.59
C HIS A 131 4.16 -10.16 13.56
N ALA A 132 5.34 -10.49 13.04
CA ALA A 132 6.01 -9.71 12.02
C ALA A 132 5.22 -9.66 10.71
N LYS A 133 4.59 -10.77 10.32
CA LYS A 133 3.66 -10.80 9.17
C LYS A 133 2.46 -9.89 9.42
N LYS A 134 1.83 -9.97 10.59
CA LYS A 134 0.66 -9.15 10.94
C LYS A 134 1.03 -7.66 10.95
N GLN A 135 2.22 -7.31 11.42
CA GLN A 135 2.71 -5.92 11.37
C GLN A 135 2.85 -5.46 9.91
N PHE A 136 3.48 -6.24 9.05
CA PHE A 136 3.60 -5.91 7.63
C PHE A 136 2.22 -5.80 6.92
N GLU A 137 1.27 -6.66 7.27
CA GLU A 137 -0.13 -6.53 6.79
C GLU A 137 -0.78 -5.21 7.25
N SER A 138 -0.51 -4.79 8.48
CA SER A 138 -0.98 -3.51 9.03
C SER A 138 -0.36 -2.33 8.30
N ASP A 139 0.96 -2.37 8.08
CA ASP A 139 1.71 -1.32 7.40
C ASP A 139 1.20 -1.14 5.96
N LEU A 140 1.07 -2.22 5.19
CA LEU A 140 0.50 -2.15 3.84
C LEU A 140 -0.97 -1.68 3.84
N THR A 141 -1.72 -1.99 4.88
CA THR A 141 -3.11 -1.51 5.01
C THR A 141 -3.15 -0.01 5.22
N ALA A 142 -2.24 0.55 6.02
CA ALA A 142 -2.12 1.99 6.22
C ALA A 142 -1.78 2.75 4.92
N TYR A 143 -1.08 2.10 4.00
CA TYR A 143 -0.80 2.65 2.67
C TYR A 143 -1.95 2.51 1.68
N GLY A 144 -2.88 1.61 1.95
CA GLY A 144 -4.00 1.33 1.04
C GLY A 144 -4.91 2.52 0.80
N LEU A 145 -5.35 2.69 -0.44
CA LEU A 145 -6.38 3.68 -0.75
C LEU A 145 -7.69 3.30 -0.02
N ASP A 146 -8.20 4.21 0.81
CA ASP A 146 -9.48 4.01 1.47
C ASP A 146 -10.64 4.25 0.48
N ILE A 147 -11.17 3.15 -0.03
CA ILE A 147 -12.33 3.14 -0.95
C ILE A 147 -13.67 2.95 -0.23
N LYS A 148 -13.69 2.84 1.10
CA LYS A 148 -14.93 2.61 1.86
C LYS A 148 -15.66 3.90 2.18
N THR A 149 -14.95 5.02 2.18
CA THR A 149 -15.49 6.34 2.51
C THR A 149 -16.06 7.04 1.27
N VAL A 150 -16.87 8.05 1.53
CA VAL A 150 -17.41 8.95 0.51
C VAL A 150 -16.37 10.02 0.19
N LEU A 151 -16.28 10.41 -1.05
CA LEU A 151 -15.50 11.55 -1.53
C LEU A 151 -16.45 12.70 -1.81
N ASP A 152 -16.32 13.81 -1.09
CA ASP A 152 -17.22 14.97 -1.13
C ASP A 152 -16.49 16.27 -0.72
N SER A 153 -17.24 17.36 -0.59
CA SER A 153 -16.71 18.66 -0.18
C SER A 153 -16.16 18.68 1.26
N ALA A 154 -16.70 17.85 2.15
CA ALA A 154 -16.22 17.75 3.54
C ALA A 154 -14.92 16.94 3.62
N GLN A 155 -14.76 15.99 2.73
CA GLN A 155 -13.58 15.13 2.63
C GLN A 155 -13.09 15.08 1.17
N PRO A 156 -12.54 16.18 0.66
CA PRO A 156 -12.31 16.34 -0.78
C PRO A 156 -11.10 15.58 -1.31
N LYS A 157 -10.27 15.00 -0.44
CA LYS A 157 -9.02 14.31 -0.85
C LYS A 157 -8.98 12.88 -0.35
N ARG A 158 -8.54 12.00 -1.21
CA ARG A 158 -8.13 10.63 -0.87
C ARG A 158 -6.82 10.32 -1.55
N SER A 159 -5.92 9.70 -0.81
CA SER A 159 -4.66 9.22 -1.37
C SER A 159 -4.30 7.87 -0.77
N GLY A 160 -3.57 7.05 -1.52
CA GLY A 160 -3.11 5.74 -1.09
C GLY A 160 -2.65 4.91 -2.26
N PHE A 161 -2.36 3.65 -1.98
CA PHE A 161 -1.91 2.68 -2.98
C PHE A 161 -3.00 1.67 -3.31
N LEU A 162 -3.04 1.30 -4.56
CA LEU A 162 -3.70 0.10 -5.08
C LEU A 162 -2.61 -0.88 -5.49
N PHE A 163 -2.78 -2.16 -5.15
CA PHE A 163 -1.81 -3.20 -5.46
C PHE A 163 -2.40 -4.14 -6.50
N PHE A 164 -1.78 -4.25 -7.67
CA PHE A 164 -2.26 -5.10 -8.75
C PHE A 164 -1.30 -6.27 -8.98
N GLN A 165 -1.85 -7.46 -9.21
CA GLN A 165 -1.08 -8.65 -9.53
C GLN A 165 -1.08 -8.90 -11.03
N THR A 166 0.10 -9.18 -11.60
CA THR A 166 0.22 -9.64 -12.98
C THR A 166 -0.61 -10.91 -13.21
N PRO A 167 -1.22 -11.09 -14.40
CA PRO A 167 -2.08 -12.24 -14.68
C PRO A 167 -1.40 -13.59 -14.50
N ASP A 168 -0.13 -13.68 -14.86
CA ASP A 168 0.69 -14.90 -14.79
C ASP A 168 1.53 -15.01 -13.52
N LYS A 169 1.43 -14.01 -12.63
CA LYS A 169 2.21 -13.91 -11.37
C LYS A 169 3.72 -13.82 -11.60
N ARG A 170 4.18 -13.43 -12.80
CA ARG A 170 5.57 -13.13 -13.09
C ARG A 170 5.91 -11.69 -12.71
N ALA A 171 7.19 -11.35 -12.75
CA ALA A 171 7.62 -9.98 -12.53
C ALA A 171 6.88 -8.99 -13.45
N VAL A 172 6.69 -7.77 -12.94
CA VAL A 172 6.11 -6.68 -13.73
C VAL A 172 7.09 -6.31 -14.83
N ASP A 173 6.62 -6.28 -16.08
CA ASP A 173 7.37 -5.77 -17.21
C ASP A 173 7.10 -4.27 -17.35
N SER A 174 8.07 -3.45 -16.98
CA SER A 174 7.98 -1.98 -17.01
C SER A 174 7.92 -1.42 -18.44
N SER A 175 8.32 -2.19 -19.45
CA SER A 175 8.24 -1.80 -20.86
C SER A 175 6.84 -1.98 -21.45
N GLN A 176 6.00 -2.78 -20.79
CA GLN A 176 4.65 -3.08 -21.24
C GLN A 176 3.73 -1.86 -21.02
N LYS A 177 2.96 -1.50 -22.06
CA LYS A 177 1.94 -0.45 -21.92
C LYS A 177 0.86 -0.90 -20.92
N LEU A 178 0.69 -0.11 -19.88
CA LEU A 178 -0.27 -0.35 -18.82
C LEU A 178 -1.27 0.79 -18.74
N THR A 179 -2.52 0.45 -18.47
CA THR A 179 -3.61 1.40 -18.38
C THR A 179 -4.43 1.11 -17.12
N LEU A 180 -4.67 2.13 -16.32
CA LEU A 180 -5.60 2.07 -15.19
C LEU A 180 -6.99 2.50 -15.66
N ALA A 181 -7.96 1.62 -15.52
CA ALA A 181 -9.37 1.93 -15.72
C ALA A 181 -10.07 2.06 -14.36
N VAL A 182 -10.84 3.14 -14.19
CA VAL A 182 -11.69 3.36 -13.02
C VAL A 182 -13.13 3.41 -13.50
N GLU A 183 -13.87 2.35 -13.19
CA GLU A 183 -15.25 2.15 -13.61
C GLU A 183 -16.23 2.41 -12.46
N ARG A 184 -17.53 2.51 -12.79
CA ARG A 184 -18.63 2.71 -11.83
C ARG A 184 -18.54 4.01 -11.02
N LEU A 185 -17.81 4.99 -11.54
CA LEU A 185 -17.93 6.38 -11.15
C LEU A 185 -19.00 7.06 -12.02
N PRO A 186 -19.48 8.27 -11.64
CA PRO A 186 -20.38 9.05 -12.50
C PRO A 186 -19.84 9.21 -13.91
N GLN A 187 -18.54 9.38 -14.06
CA GLN A 187 -17.82 9.37 -15.33
C GLN A 187 -16.66 8.37 -15.21
N PRO A 188 -16.67 7.26 -15.96
CA PRO A 188 -15.54 6.33 -16.04
C PRO A 188 -14.31 7.02 -16.62
N VAL A 189 -13.13 6.59 -16.20
CA VAL A 189 -11.86 7.16 -16.67
C VAL A 189 -10.83 6.07 -16.95
N THR A 190 -9.99 6.34 -17.96
CA THR A 190 -8.88 5.50 -18.37
C THR A 190 -7.60 6.33 -18.37
N ILE A 191 -6.57 5.87 -17.68
CA ILE A 191 -5.32 6.60 -17.44
C ILE A 191 -4.16 5.72 -17.88
N ALA A 192 -3.35 6.20 -18.84
CA ALA A 192 -2.10 5.53 -19.17
C ALA A 192 -1.14 5.62 -17.97
N LEU A 193 -0.50 4.50 -17.60
CA LEU A 193 0.42 4.44 -16.49
C LEU A 193 1.87 4.68 -16.91
N ASN A 194 2.20 4.37 -18.17
CA ASN A 194 3.54 4.57 -18.76
C ASN A 194 3.44 4.85 -20.26
#